data_08fb8adf59ffc0678d6e4d7b11ce02ff
#
_entry.id   08fb8adf59ffc0678d6e4d7b11ce02ff
#
_cell.length_a   1.000
_cell.length_b   1.000
_cell.length_c   1.000
_cell.angle_alpha   90.00
_cell.angle_beta   90.00
_cell.angle_gamma   90.00
#
_symmetry.space_group_name_H-M   'P 1'
#
loop_
_entity.id
_entity.type
_entity.pdbx_description
1 polymer ?
#
loop_
_entity_poly.entity_id
_entity_poly.type
_entity_poly.pdbx_seq_one_letter_code
_entity_poly.pdbx_strand_id
1 'polypeptide(L)'
;EKSLENALFGLFAVDTAEFTADNAYMTAVSDENGHFEFDKIPYGEYIVREIEAPTGYILSDESYPVTISEDGEVIEIKAVNKSTKVRISKQDITTGEELPGATLQIIDEDGNVATEWVSTDEAHFIEGKLIAGKEYTLRETIAPDGYEIASEIKFTVNTDGSVTEVVMYDEHTPDLEIPPTVTIDTPNTGVSADNSAELYLVATAVIMAFGMLICKRNGKEQRKDDVK
;
A
#
# COMPACT_ATOMS: atom_id res chain seq x y z
N GLU A 1 -23.29 14.66 -6.53
CA GLU A 1 -22.39 14.51 -5.36
C GLU A 1 -22.78 13.26 -4.60
N LYS A 2 -21.80 12.53 -4.08
CA LYS A 2 -22.04 11.36 -3.23
C LYS A 2 -22.22 11.82 -1.80
N SER A 3 -23.28 11.34 -1.14
CA SER A 3 -23.49 11.53 0.31
C SER A 3 -22.38 10.82 1.08
N LEU A 4 -21.91 11.41 2.17
CA LEU A 4 -20.82 10.89 3.00
C LEU A 4 -21.34 10.57 4.39
N GLU A 5 -21.34 9.29 4.74
CA GLU A 5 -21.63 8.75 6.05
C GLU A 5 -20.38 8.77 6.95
N ASN A 6 -20.60 8.90 8.28
CA ASN A 6 -19.56 8.85 9.30
C ASN A 6 -18.58 10.04 9.32
N ALA A 7 -18.95 11.21 8.80
CA ALA A 7 -18.25 12.45 9.09
C ALA A 7 -18.65 12.94 10.50
N LEU A 8 -17.69 13.25 11.36
CA LEU A 8 -17.94 13.82 12.68
C LEU A 8 -17.83 15.34 12.63
N PHE A 9 -18.92 16.01 12.98
CA PHE A 9 -18.95 17.48 13.09
C PHE A 9 -19.06 17.91 14.55
N GLY A 10 -18.46 19.08 14.85
CA GLY A 10 -18.59 19.77 16.13
C GLY A 10 -19.23 21.13 15.99
N LEU A 11 -20.05 21.50 16.97
CA LEU A 11 -20.54 22.84 17.23
C LEU A 11 -19.66 23.46 18.30
N PHE A 12 -19.04 24.60 18.03
CA PHE A 12 -18.04 25.25 18.88
C PHE A 12 -18.45 26.68 19.22
N ALA A 13 -18.00 27.18 20.37
CA ALA A 13 -18.03 28.61 20.67
C ALA A 13 -17.09 29.37 19.72
N VAL A 14 -17.41 30.64 19.43
CA VAL A 14 -16.61 31.45 18.45
C VAL A 14 -15.17 31.71 18.87
N ASP A 15 -14.85 31.59 20.15
CA ASP A 15 -13.52 31.81 20.73
C ASP A 15 -12.73 30.49 20.91
N THR A 16 -13.25 29.38 20.39
CA THR A 16 -12.59 28.06 20.46
C THR A 16 -11.26 28.09 19.68
N ALA A 17 -10.16 27.75 20.36
CA ALA A 17 -8.82 27.74 19.76
C ALA A 17 -8.50 26.39 19.06
N GLU A 18 -9.02 25.29 19.59
CA GLU A 18 -8.78 23.93 19.07
C GLU A 18 -10.12 23.22 18.83
N PHE A 19 -10.30 22.69 17.63
CA PHE A 19 -11.53 22.03 17.20
C PHE A 19 -11.42 20.52 17.37
N THR A 20 -11.71 20.03 18.57
CA THR A 20 -11.71 18.61 18.93
C THR A 20 -13.07 18.21 19.51
N ALA A 21 -13.35 16.90 19.56
CA ALA A 21 -14.58 16.41 20.15
C ALA A 21 -14.73 16.83 21.63
N ASP A 22 -13.62 16.88 22.38
CA ASP A 22 -13.62 17.28 23.79
C ASP A 22 -13.91 18.77 24.01
N ASN A 23 -13.60 19.62 23.02
CA ASN A 23 -13.84 21.07 23.07
C ASN A 23 -15.16 21.49 22.42
N ALA A 24 -15.84 20.56 21.75
CA ALA A 24 -17.12 20.82 21.12
C ALA A 24 -18.23 20.99 22.17
N TYR A 25 -19.10 22.01 21.97
CA TYR A 25 -20.32 22.15 22.73
C TYR A 25 -21.26 20.96 22.46
N MET A 26 -21.35 20.54 21.20
CA MET A 26 -22.09 19.36 20.74
C MET A 26 -21.33 18.70 19.60
N THR A 27 -21.52 17.39 19.40
CA THR A 27 -21.04 16.66 18.26
C THR A 27 -22.17 15.94 17.55
N ALA A 28 -22.05 15.78 16.22
CA ALA A 28 -23.00 15.03 15.40
C ALA A 28 -22.23 14.25 14.32
N VAL A 29 -22.72 13.05 13.99
CA VAL A 29 -22.16 12.18 12.96
C VAL A 29 -23.10 12.13 11.78
N SER A 30 -22.61 12.24 10.56
CA SER A 30 -23.44 12.13 9.37
C SER A 30 -23.93 10.70 9.14
N ASP A 31 -25.19 10.57 8.74
CA ASP A 31 -25.86 9.31 8.41
C ASP A 31 -25.55 8.83 6.96
N GLU A 32 -26.18 7.75 6.55
CA GLU A 32 -26.06 7.16 5.19
C GLU A 32 -26.46 8.11 4.05
N ASN A 33 -27.26 9.15 4.36
CA ASN A 33 -27.65 10.19 3.42
C ASN A 33 -26.74 11.42 3.48
N GLY A 34 -25.70 11.39 4.33
CA GLY A 34 -24.81 12.52 4.57
C GLY A 34 -25.42 13.61 5.44
N HIS A 35 -26.53 13.33 6.13
CA HIS A 35 -27.21 14.28 7.00
C HIS A 35 -26.64 14.21 8.43
N PHE A 36 -26.40 15.38 9.03
CA PHE A 36 -26.10 15.53 10.45
C PHE A 36 -26.90 16.71 11.03
N GLU A 37 -27.19 16.69 12.32
CA GLU A 37 -28.03 17.66 12.97
C GLU A 37 -27.54 17.96 14.39
N PHE A 38 -27.62 19.23 14.79
CA PHE A 38 -27.51 19.68 16.17
C PHE A 38 -28.89 20.21 16.61
N ASP A 39 -29.44 19.71 17.69
CA ASP A 39 -30.78 20.06 18.19
C ASP A 39 -30.69 20.82 19.53
N LYS A 40 -31.68 21.71 19.78
CA LYS A 40 -31.80 22.49 21.02
C LYS A 40 -30.60 23.36 21.36
N ILE A 41 -30.02 24.01 20.35
CA ILE A 41 -28.91 24.93 20.51
C ILE A 41 -29.44 26.22 21.19
N PRO A 42 -28.80 26.69 22.28
CA PRO A 42 -29.14 27.99 22.87
C PRO A 42 -28.89 29.14 21.91
N TYR A 43 -29.55 30.29 22.14
CA TYR A 43 -29.23 31.51 21.41
C TYR A 43 -27.77 31.89 21.56
N GLY A 44 -27.12 32.24 20.47
CA GLY A 44 -25.72 32.61 20.47
C GLY A 44 -25.06 32.49 19.10
N GLU A 45 -23.78 32.79 19.07
CA GLU A 45 -22.93 32.65 17.90
C GLU A 45 -22.01 31.44 18.05
N TYR A 46 -21.94 30.62 17.01
CA TYR A 46 -21.19 29.36 17.00
C TYR A 46 -20.42 29.18 15.71
N ILE A 47 -19.51 28.21 15.71
CA ILE A 47 -18.82 27.70 14.55
C ILE A 47 -19.11 26.21 14.42
N VAL A 48 -19.60 25.75 13.25
CA VAL A 48 -19.65 24.34 12.90
C VAL A 48 -18.39 23.97 12.11
N ARG A 49 -17.77 22.87 12.48
CA ARG A 49 -16.57 22.37 11.81
C ARG A 49 -16.51 20.86 11.81
N GLU A 50 -15.94 20.28 10.76
CA GLU A 50 -15.61 18.85 10.74
C GLU A 50 -14.45 18.56 11.69
N ILE A 51 -14.57 17.48 12.47
CA ILE A 51 -13.56 16.99 13.42
C ILE A 51 -12.87 15.75 12.87
N GLU A 52 -13.65 14.85 12.25
CA GLU A 52 -13.14 13.63 11.62
C GLU A 52 -13.81 13.44 10.26
N ALA A 53 -12.98 13.25 9.22
CA ALA A 53 -13.47 12.93 7.90
C ALA A 53 -13.80 11.43 7.78
N PRO A 54 -14.76 11.05 6.93
CA PRO A 54 -14.99 9.64 6.61
C PRO A 54 -13.77 8.97 5.99
N THR A 55 -13.67 7.65 6.15
CA THR A 55 -12.62 6.87 5.49
C THR A 55 -12.55 7.16 3.99
N GLY A 56 -11.35 7.44 3.48
CA GLY A 56 -11.12 7.77 2.08
C GLY A 56 -11.31 9.24 1.72
N TYR A 57 -11.56 10.09 2.72
CA TYR A 57 -11.70 11.53 2.52
C TYR A 57 -10.72 12.31 3.39
N ILE A 58 -10.52 13.56 3.04
CA ILE A 58 -9.62 14.49 3.71
C ILE A 58 -10.43 15.35 4.64
N LEU A 59 -9.94 15.51 5.87
CA LEU A 59 -10.52 16.41 6.84
C LEU A 59 -10.59 17.83 6.27
N SER A 60 -11.80 18.41 6.27
CA SER A 60 -12.01 19.79 5.84
C SER A 60 -11.54 20.75 6.92
N ASP A 61 -10.83 21.79 6.51
CA ASP A 61 -10.47 22.92 7.38
C ASP A 61 -11.48 24.08 7.33
N GLU A 62 -12.57 23.91 6.58
CA GLU A 62 -13.64 24.89 6.49
C GLU A 62 -14.37 25.07 7.82
N SER A 63 -14.74 26.32 8.10
CA SER A 63 -15.50 26.72 9.29
C SER A 63 -16.78 27.39 8.86
N TYR A 64 -17.89 26.99 9.44
CA TYR A 64 -19.23 27.51 9.12
C TYR A 64 -19.74 28.30 10.31
N PRO A 65 -19.65 29.66 10.29
CA PRO A 65 -20.24 30.47 11.36
C PRO A 65 -21.75 30.40 11.28
N VAL A 66 -22.40 30.20 12.44
CA VAL A 66 -23.84 30.12 12.57
C VAL A 66 -24.30 30.98 13.77
N THR A 67 -25.43 31.65 13.63
CA THR A 67 -26.02 32.48 14.70
C THR A 67 -27.45 31.99 14.94
N ILE A 68 -27.77 31.57 16.16
CA ILE A 68 -29.10 31.19 16.59
C ILE A 68 -29.71 32.38 17.32
N SER A 69 -30.71 33.01 16.72
CA SER A 69 -31.32 34.25 17.23
C SER A 69 -32.82 34.14 17.53
N GLU A 70 -33.51 33.14 16.97
CA GLU A 70 -34.95 32.93 17.10
C GLU A 70 -35.29 31.48 17.48
N ASP A 71 -36.40 31.30 18.20
CA ASP A 71 -36.93 29.98 18.57
C ASP A 71 -37.43 29.23 17.32
N GLY A 72 -37.00 27.98 17.14
CA GLY A 72 -37.35 27.17 15.99
C GLY A 72 -36.64 27.54 14.69
N GLU A 73 -35.59 28.38 14.75
CA GLU A 73 -34.75 28.70 13.61
C GLU A 73 -33.98 27.44 13.12
N VAL A 74 -33.96 27.22 11.78
CA VAL A 74 -33.21 26.16 11.13
C VAL A 74 -32.19 26.79 10.21
N ILE A 75 -30.89 26.48 10.43
CA ILE A 75 -29.80 26.92 9.57
C ILE A 75 -29.23 25.71 8.85
N GLU A 76 -29.26 25.73 7.52
CA GLU A 76 -28.70 24.68 6.69
C GLU A 76 -27.27 25.04 6.29
N ILE A 77 -26.35 24.09 6.47
CA ILE A 77 -24.98 24.16 5.96
C ILE A 77 -24.71 22.99 5.05
N LYS A 78 -23.80 23.17 4.09
CA LYS A 78 -23.33 22.11 3.21
C LYS A 78 -21.83 22.00 3.31
N ALA A 79 -21.35 20.91 3.88
CA ALA A 79 -19.92 20.56 3.92
C ALA A 79 -19.54 19.68 2.75
N VAL A 80 -18.34 19.86 2.21
CA VAL A 80 -17.80 19.08 1.08
C VAL A 80 -16.39 18.60 1.41
N ASN A 81 -16.16 17.29 1.27
CA ASN A 81 -14.84 16.71 1.45
C ASN A 81 -14.20 16.35 0.10
N LYS A 82 -12.88 16.44 0.05
CA LYS A 82 -12.08 15.92 -1.06
C LYS A 82 -11.73 14.46 -0.78
N SER A 83 -11.82 13.60 -1.82
CA SER A 83 -11.36 12.22 -1.71
C SER A 83 -9.83 12.13 -1.65
N THR A 84 -9.31 11.12 -0.95
CA THR A 84 -7.91 10.73 -1.06
C THR A 84 -7.65 10.09 -2.42
N LYS A 85 -6.43 10.29 -2.95
CA LYS A 85 -6.04 9.81 -4.27
C LYS A 85 -4.65 9.22 -4.20
N VAL A 86 -4.50 7.97 -4.67
CA VAL A 86 -3.22 7.28 -4.75
C VAL A 86 -3.08 6.69 -6.14
N ARG A 87 -1.92 6.86 -6.76
CA ARG A 87 -1.57 6.26 -8.04
C ARG A 87 -0.35 5.37 -7.84
N ILE A 88 -0.49 4.09 -8.20
CA ILE A 88 0.55 3.08 -8.12
C ILE A 88 0.98 2.70 -9.52
N SER A 89 2.25 2.94 -9.84
CA SER A 89 2.91 2.45 -11.05
C SER A 89 3.74 1.22 -10.70
N LYS A 90 3.61 0.16 -11.51
CA LYS A 90 4.44 -1.04 -11.45
C LYS A 90 5.27 -1.08 -12.72
N GLN A 91 6.59 -0.86 -12.62
CA GLN A 91 7.44 -0.62 -13.79
C GLN A 91 8.63 -1.57 -13.85
N ASP A 92 9.04 -1.89 -15.07
CA ASP A 92 10.34 -2.49 -15.36
C ASP A 92 11.46 -1.47 -15.09
N ILE A 93 12.43 -1.81 -14.25
CA ILE A 93 13.52 -0.91 -13.86
C ILE A 93 14.42 -0.50 -15.05
N THR A 94 14.46 -1.33 -16.10
CA THR A 94 15.34 -1.12 -17.25
C THR A 94 14.71 -0.20 -18.29
N THR A 95 13.42 -0.40 -18.57
CA THR A 95 12.69 0.34 -19.62
C THR A 95 11.89 1.52 -19.06
N GLY A 96 11.47 1.45 -17.79
CA GLY A 96 10.56 2.42 -17.17
C GLY A 96 9.12 2.29 -17.66
N GLU A 97 8.80 1.24 -18.43
CA GLU A 97 7.43 0.99 -18.89
C GLU A 97 6.61 0.28 -17.81
N GLU A 98 5.28 0.48 -17.83
CA GLU A 98 4.37 -0.23 -16.92
C GLU A 98 4.45 -1.73 -17.17
N LEU A 99 4.46 -2.50 -16.08
CA LEU A 99 4.69 -3.94 -16.09
C LEU A 99 3.42 -4.70 -15.67
N PRO A 100 2.71 -5.33 -16.62
CA PRO A 100 1.50 -6.09 -16.32
C PRO A 100 1.80 -7.46 -15.71
N GLY A 101 0.86 -7.99 -14.92
CA GLY A 101 0.87 -9.37 -14.40
C GLY A 101 1.37 -9.54 -12.98
N ALA A 102 1.86 -8.48 -12.32
CA ALA A 102 2.20 -8.51 -10.90
C ALA A 102 0.93 -8.53 -10.03
N THR A 103 0.88 -9.34 -8.98
CA THR A 103 -0.16 -9.24 -7.95
C THR A 103 0.34 -8.36 -6.81
N LEU A 104 -0.37 -7.25 -6.58
CA LEU A 104 -0.01 -6.20 -5.63
C LEU A 104 -1.06 -6.06 -4.55
N GLN A 105 -0.61 -5.78 -3.32
CA GLN A 105 -1.44 -5.49 -2.15
C GLN A 105 -1.02 -4.16 -1.52
N ILE A 106 -1.99 -3.39 -1.04
CA ILE A 106 -1.77 -2.33 -0.07
C ILE A 106 -2.21 -2.84 1.30
N ILE A 107 -1.32 -2.72 2.28
CA ILE A 107 -1.47 -3.25 3.63
C ILE A 107 -1.41 -2.09 4.61
N ASP A 108 -2.33 -2.07 5.59
CA ASP A 108 -2.34 -1.07 6.66
C ASP A 108 -1.31 -1.39 7.77
N GLU A 109 -1.21 -0.52 8.78
CA GLU A 109 -0.29 -0.66 9.92
C GLU A 109 -0.57 -1.90 10.77
N ASP A 110 -1.81 -2.41 10.76
CA ASP A 110 -2.23 -3.59 11.51
C ASP A 110 -1.99 -4.90 10.72
N GLY A 111 -1.53 -4.79 9.47
CA GLY A 111 -1.27 -5.92 8.58
C GLY A 111 -2.49 -6.40 7.78
N ASN A 112 -3.59 -5.65 7.80
CA ASN A 112 -4.77 -5.98 7.01
C ASN A 112 -4.61 -5.52 5.56
N VAL A 113 -5.09 -6.32 4.62
CA VAL A 113 -5.10 -5.97 3.20
C VAL A 113 -6.24 -4.98 2.92
N ALA A 114 -5.88 -3.72 2.64
CA ALA A 114 -6.83 -2.67 2.28
C ALA A 114 -7.34 -2.83 0.83
N THR A 115 -6.47 -3.27 -0.09
CA THR A 115 -6.82 -3.56 -1.49
C THR A 115 -5.78 -4.49 -2.13
N GLU A 116 -6.23 -5.28 -3.13
CA GLU A 116 -5.41 -6.19 -3.93
C GLU A 116 -5.83 -6.07 -5.40
N TRP A 117 -4.87 -6.13 -6.32
CA TRP A 117 -5.12 -6.12 -7.77
C TRP A 117 -3.96 -6.76 -8.55
N VAL A 118 -4.20 -7.02 -9.83
CA VAL A 118 -3.15 -7.41 -10.77
C VAL A 118 -2.77 -6.19 -11.61
N SER A 119 -1.46 -5.92 -11.76
CA SER A 119 -0.95 -4.80 -12.56
C SER A 119 -1.29 -4.96 -14.05
N THR A 120 -1.46 -3.84 -14.74
CA THR A 120 -1.73 -3.75 -16.17
C THR A 120 -0.66 -2.88 -16.85
N ASP A 121 -0.86 -2.55 -18.11
CA ASP A 121 -0.06 -1.59 -18.87
C ASP A 121 -0.37 -0.12 -18.52
N GLU A 122 -1.18 0.10 -17.49
CA GLU A 122 -1.50 1.42 -16.94
C GLU A 122 -1.31 1.43 -15.42
N ALA A 123 -0.94 2.60 -14.87
CA ALA A 123 -0.87 2.80 -13.43
C ALA A 123 -2.23 2.60 -12.76
N HIS A 124 -2.26 1.93 -11.61
CA HIS A 124 -3.48 1.68 -10.85
C HIS A 124 -3.87 2.90 -10.02
N PHE A 125 -5.11 3.39 -10.19
CA PHE A 125 -5.63 4.55 -9.48
C PHE A 125 -6.64 4.15 -8.40
N ILE A 126 -6.40 4.61 -7.17
CA ILE A 126 -7.22 4.33 -5.99
C ILE A 126 -7.76 5.65 -5.47
N GLU A 127 -9.09 5.80 -5.42
CA GLU A 127 -9.75 7.00 -4.94
C GLU A 127 -10.77 6.67 -3.86
N GLY A 128 -10.75 7.46 -2.78
CA GLY A 128 -11.74 7.36 -1.71
C GLY A 128 -11.71 6.06 -0.91
N LYS A 129 -10.54 5.42 -0.77
CA LYS A 129 -10.40 4.15 -0.02
C LYS A 129 -9.40 4.20 1.12
N LEU A 130 -8.31 4.93 0.96
CA LEU A 130 -7.23 4.98 1.94
C LEU A 130 -7.38 6.22 2.82
N ILE A 131 -6.93 6.15 4.06
CA ILE A 131 -7.05 7.23 5.05
C ILE A 131 -5.93 8.23 4.86
N ALA A 132 -6.25 9.52 4.75
CA ALA A 132 -5.29 10.61 4.64
C ALA A 132 -4.33 10.64 5.85
N GLY A 133 -3.04 10.83 5.59
CA GLY A 133 -2.00 10.90 6.61
C GLY A 133 -1.57 9.57 7.20
N LYS A 134 -2.21 8.44 6.87
CA LYS A 134 -1.78 7.10 7.31
C LYS A 134 -0.68 6.53 6.42
N GLU A 135 0.23 5.78 7.05
CA GLU A 135 1.24 4.97 6.37
C GLU A 135 0.63 3.64 5.95
N TYR A 136 0.97 3.22 4.73
CA TYR A 136 0.62 1.92 4.15
C TYR A 136 1.88 1.28 3.57
N THR A 137 1.82 -0.04 3.40
CA THR A 137 2.86 -0.82 2.72
C THR A 137 2.32 -1.35 1.39
N LEU A 138 3.00 -1.03 0.29
CA LEU A 138 2.79 -1.66 -1.00
C LEU A 138 3.66 -2.93 -1.05
N ARG A 139 3.03 -4.08 -1.26
CA ARG A 139 3.66 -5.41 -1.35
C ARG A 139 3.32 -6.06 -2.67
N GLU A 140 4.31 -6.67 -3.27
CA GLU A 140 4.13 -7.60 -4.36
C GLU A 140 4.08 -9.03 -3.81
N THR A 141 3.06 -9.79 -4.18
CA THR A 141 2.90 -11.19 -3.75
C THR A 141 3.25 -12.17 -4.87
N ILE A 142 3.08 -11.76 -6.12
CA ILE A 142 3.44 -12.53 -7.32
C ILE A 142 4.06 -11.55 -8.31
N ALA A 143 5.31 -11.82 -8.72
CA ALA A 143 5.96 -11.08 -9.80
C ALA A 143 5.50 -11.60 -11.18
N PRO A 144 5.58 -10.78 -12.24
CA PRO A 144 5.38 -11.24 -13.60
C PRO A 144 6.44 -12.28 -14.03
N ASP A 145 6.11 -13.08 -15.03
CA ASP A 145 7.05 -14.08 -15.58
C ASP A 145 8.37 -13.41 -16.04
N GLY A 146 9.48 -13.94 -15.55
CA GLY A 146 10.83 -13.44 -15.86
C GLY A 146 11.32 -12.29 -14.99
N TYR A 147 10.60 -11.96 -13.91
CA TYR A 147 10.97 -10.93 -12.95
C TYR A 147 11.13 -11.47 -11.53
N GLU A 148 11.88 -10.76 -10.71
CA GLU A 148 12.01 -11.04 -9.27
C GLU A 148 10.96 -10.25 -8.49
N ILE A 149 10.50 -10.81 -7.36
CA ILE A 149 9.57 -10.09 -6.46
C ILE A 149 10.27 -8.83 -5.90
N ALA A 150 9.65 -7.68 -6.09
CA ALA A 150 10.14 -6.41 -5.58
C ALA A 150 10.12 -6.32 -4.05
N SER A 151 10.99 -5.48 -3.50
CA SER A 151 10.96 -5.12 -2.08
C SER A 151 9.71 -4.29 -1.76
N GLU A 152 9.17 -4.46 -0.55
CA GLU A 152 8.05 -3.66 -0.06
C GLU A 152 8.39 -2.17 -0.01
N ILE A 153 7.38 -1.33 -0.30
CA ILE A 153 7.48 0.13 -0.26
C ILE A 153 6.49 0.68 0.75
N LYS A 154 6.99 1.48 1.70
CA LYS A 154 6.14 2.26 2.61
C LYS A 154 5.82 3.62 2.00
N PHE A 155 4.57 4.06 2.13
CA PHE A 155 4.14 5.37 1.67
C PHE A 155 3.06 5.94 2.59
N THR A 156 2.95 7.28 2.64
CA THR A 156 1.92 7.97 3.40
C THR A 156 0.95 8.65 2.45
N VAL A 157 -0.34 8.51 2.69
CA VAL A 157 -1.38 9.14 1.86
C VAL A 157 -1.40 10.66 2.12
N ASN A 158 -1.37 11.46 1.05
CA ASN A 158 -1.37 12.92 1.13
C ASN A 158 -2.64 13.44 1.82
N THR A 159 -2.48 14.52 2.60
CA THR A 159 -3.57 15.16 3.38
C THR A 159 -4.13 16.42 2.72
N ASP A 160 -3.53 16.88 1.61
CA ASP A 160 -3.90 18.12 0.91
C ASP A 160 -4.82 17.91 -0.30
N GLY A 161 -5.14 16.65 -0.64
CA GLY A 161 -5.95 16.27 -1.80
C GLY A 161 -5.17 16.11 -3.10
N SER A 162 -3.87 16.28 -3.08
CA SER A 162 -3.00 15.90 -4.19
C SER A 162 -2.92 14.37 -4.32
N VAL A 163 -2.53 13.90 -5.50
CA VAL A 163 -2.32 12.47 -5.73
C VAL A 163 -1.05 12.01 -5.03
N THR A 164 -1.13 10.95 -4.23
CA THR A 164 0.04 10.23 -3.71
C THR A 164 0.57 9.32 -4.79
N GLU A 165 1.78 9.57 -5.27
CA GLU A 165 2.43 8.80 -6.32
C GLU A 165 3.38 7.77 -5.72
N VAL A 166 3.24 6.51 -6.11
CA VAL A 166 4.12 5.41 -5.68
C VAL A 166 4.54 4.61 -6.91
N VAL A 167 5.85 4.37 -7.06
CA VAL A 167 6.40 3.56 -8.16
C VAL A 167 7.13 2.39 -7.57
N MET A 168 6.76 1.17 -7.98
CA MET A 168 7.45 -0.08 -7.65
C MET A 168 8.14 -0.62 -8.90
N TYR A 169 9.43 -0.91 -8.79
CA TYR A 169 10.24 -1.41 -9.89
C TYR A 169 10.53 -2.89 -9.70
N ASP A 170 10.50 -3.64 -10.81
CA ASP A 170 10.99 -5.01 -10.87
C ASP A 170 12.27 -5.11 -11.71
N GLU A 171 13.12 -6.03 -11.29
CA GLU A 171 14.32 -6.44 -12.02
C GLU A 171 14.06 -7.79 -12.71
N HIS A 172 14.61 -7.95 -13.90
CA HIS A 172 14.60 -9.24 -14.57
C HIS A 172 15.35 -10.30 -13.75
N THR A 173 14.80 -11.52 -13.71
CA THR A 173 15.56 -12.67 -13.19
C THR A 173 16.80 -12.85 -14.06
N PRO A 174 18.00 -13.04 -13.44
CA PRO A 174 19.21 -13.24 -14.21
C PRO A 174 19.10 -14.44 -15.15
N ASP A 175 19.44 -14.27 -16.43
CA ASP A 175 19.62 -15.39 -17.35
C ASP A 175 20.70 -16.32 -16.79
N LEU A 176 20.35 -17.55 -16.46
CA LEU A 176 21.33 -18.56 -16.14
C LEU A 176 22.07 -18.89 -17.43
N GLU A 177 23.22 -18.24 -17.65
CA GLU A 177 24.13 -18.69 -18.71
C GLU A 177 24.52 -20.14 -18.43
N ILE A 178 23.96 -21.07 -19.21
CA ILE A 178 24.39 -22.47 -19.20
C ILE A 178 25.81 -22.44 -19.78
N PRO A 179 26.86 -22.77 -18.99
CA PRO A 179 28.20 -22.78 -19.52
C PRO A 179 28.26 -23.69 -20.76
N PRO A 180 28.99 -23.29 -21.81
CA PRO A 180 29.04 -24.07 -23.04
C PRO A 180 29.45 -25.51 -22.71
N THR A 181 28.67 -26.45 -23.21
CA THR A 181 28.99 -27.88 -23.06
C THR A 181 30.37 -28.15 -23.68
N VAL A 182 31.34 -28.38 -22.81
CA VAL A 182 32.68 -28.78 -23.28
C VAL A 182 32.55 -30.21 -23.80
N THR A 183 32.44 -30.37 -25.11
CA THR A 183 32.63 -31.68 -25.77
C THR A 183 34.11 -32.03 -25.71
N ILE A 184 34.45 -32.92 -24.81
CA ILE A 184 35.81 -33.51 -24.82
C ILE A 184 35.81 -34.57 -25.91
N ASP A 185 36.47 -34.29 -27.05
CA ASP A 185 36.79 -35.29 -28.02
C ASP A 185 37.72 -36.32 -27.38
N THR A 186 37.21 -37.46 -27.00
CA THR A 186 38.01 -38.57 -26.53
C THR A 186 38.77 -39.13 -27.75
N PRO A 187 40.09 -39.23 -27.69
CA PRO A 187 40.83 -39.86 -28.78
C PRO A 187 40.33 -41.29 -28.94
N ASN A 188 40.03 -41.68 -30.18
CA ASN A 188 39.56 -43.01 -30.55
C ASN A 188 40.68 -44.03 -30.31
N THR A 189 40.76 -44.59 -29.10
CA THR A 189 41.75 -45.60 -28.71
C THR A 189 41.27 -47.03 -28.97
N GLY A 190 40.17 -47.23 -29.72
CA GLY A 190 39.70 -48.57 -30.15
C GLY A 190 39.20 -49.47 -29.01
N VAL A 191 38.94 -48.96 -27.81
CA VAL A 191 38.34 -49.71 -26.71
C VAL A 191 36.86 -49.34 -26.63
N SER A 192 35.97 -50.34 -26.78
CA SER A 192 34.53 -50.20 -26.54
C SER A 192 34.30 -49.71 -25.10
N ALA A 193 34.00 -48.45 -24.93
CA ALA A 193 33.56 -47.94 -23.67
C ALA A 193 32.07 -48.34 -23.46
N ASP A 194 31.78 -49.05 -22.38
CA ASP A 194 30.43 -49.38 -21.94
C ASP A 194 29.70 -48.06 -21.54
N ASN A 195 28.57 -47.75 -22.19
CA ASN A 195 27.81 -46.50 -22.07
C ASN A 195 27.23 -46.23 -20.67
N SER A 196 27.53 -47.06 -19.68
CA SER A 196 26.99 -46.91 -18.31
C SER A 196 27.79 -45.92 -17.44
N ALA A 197 29.01 -45.51 -17.83
CA ALA A 197 29.85 -44.63 -17.00
C ALA A 197 29.59 -43.14 -17.24
N GLU A 198 29.06 -42.72 -18.39
CA GLU A 198 28.83 -41.30 -18.71
C GLU A 198 27.63 -40.71 -17.96
N LEU A 199 26.62 -41.54 -17.65
CA LEU A 199 25.43 -41.07 -16.92
C LEU A 199 25.71 -40.71 -15.44
N TYR A 200 26.78 -41.27 -14.85
CA TYR A 200 27.16 -41.02 -13.45
C TYR A 200 27.92 -39.72 -13.23
N LEU A 201 28.64 -39.21 -14.23
CA LEU A 201 29.46 -37.99 -14.11
C LEU A 201 28.64 -36.72 -14.17
N VAL A 202 27.53 -36.68 -14.92
CA VAL A 202 26.63 -35.52 -15.01
C VAL A 202 25.78 -35.39 -13.75
N ALA A 203 25.32 -36.52 -13.16
CA ALA A 203 24.51 -36.52 -11.95
C ALA A 203 25.32 -36.06 -10.71
N THR A 204 26.59 -36.34 -10.60
CA THR A 204 27.42 -35.95 -9.46
C THR A 204 27.80 -34.47 -9.47
N ALA A 205 27.97 -33.85 -10.63
CA ALA A 205 28.24 -32.41 -10.72
C ALA A 205 27.07 -31.53 -10.30
N VAL A 206 25.85 -31.92 -10.64
CA VAL A 206 24.60 -31.20 -10.24
C VAL A 206 24.33 -31.34 -8.74
N ILE A 207 24.59 -32.52 -8.14
CA ILE A 207 24.39 -32.74 -6.69
C ILE A 207 25.42 -31.97 -5.87
N MET A 208 26.66 -31.82 -6.36
CA MET A 208 27.70 -31.03 -5.64
C MET A 208 27.42 -29.53 -5.68
N ALA A 209 26.84 -28.96 -6.74
CA ALA A 209 26.45 -27.56 -6.80
C ALA A 209 25.29 -27.24 -5.87
N PHE A 210 24.29 -28.13 -5.77
CA PHE A 210 23.15 -27.98 -4.84
C PHE A 210 23.56 -28.19 -3.37
N GLY A 211 24.49 -29.11 -3.09
CA GLY A 211 25.00 -29.38 -1.73
C GLY A 211 25.80 -28.20 -1.17
N MET A 212 26.57 -27.46 -1.97
CA MET A 212 27.32 -26.27 -1.54
C MET A 212 26.41 -25.07 -1.24
N LEU A 213 25.29 -24.92 -1.94
CA LEU A 213 24.33 -23.84 -1.67
C LEU A 213 23.60 -24.04 -0.33
N ILE A 214 23.23 -25.27 0.02
CA ILE A 214 22.56 -25.61 1.27
C ILE A 214 23.51 -25.49 2.47
N CYS A 215 24.78 -25.86 2.32
CA CYS A 215 25.77 -25.77 3.40
C CYS A 215 26.14 -24.31 3.73
N LYS A 216 26.08 -23.39 2.75
CA LYS A 216 26.37 -21.96 2.98
C LYS A 216 25.23 -21.23 3.70
N ARG A 217 24.00 -21.75 3.63
CA ARG A 217 22.81 -21.14 4.27
C ARG A 217 22.67 -21.54 5.74
N ASN A 218 23.11 -22.75 6.13
CA ASN A 218 23.04 -23.23 7.51
C ASN A 218 24.24 -22.83 8.40
N GLY A 219 25.30 -22.24 7.82
CA GLY A 219 26.51 -21.82 8.56
C GLY A 219 26.41 -20.46 9.26
N LYS A 220 25.29 -19.73 9.13
CA LYS A 220 25.13 -18.40 9.76
C LYS A 220 24.29 -18.38 11.04
N GLU A 221 23.69 -19.49 11.44
CA GLU A 221 22.73 -19.52 12.58
C GLU A 221 23.25 -20.16 13.88
N GLN A 222 24.50 -20.64 13.92
CA GLN A 222 25.06 -21.21 15.15
C GLN A 222 26.31 -20.48 15.64
N ARG A 223 26.18 -19.19 15.99
CA ARG A 223 27.21 -18.50 16.76
C ARG A 223 26.65 -17.31 17.56
N LYS A 224 25.73 -17.58 18.45
CA LYS A 224 25.36 -16.64 19.51
C LYS A 224 24.70 -17.35 20.72
N ASP A 225 25.34 -18.30 21.33
CA ASP A 225 25.06 -18.70 22.70
C ASP A 225 26.28 -19.45 23.18
N ASP A 226 27.23 -18.71 23.71
CA ASP A 226 28.21 -19.13 24.72
C ASP A 226 29.17 -17.95 24.93
N VAL A 227 28.83 -17.02 25.82
CA VAL A 227 29.69 -16.39 26.81
C VAL A 227 28.80 -15.64 27.81
N LYS A 228 28.68 -16.24 29.03
CA LYS A 228 28.31 -15.66 30.32
C LYS A 228 27.26 -14.57 30.40
#